data_88829f494f22f41136db99793d89def0
#
_entry.id   88829f494f22f41136db99793d89def0
#
_cell.length_a   1.000
_cell.length_b   1.000
_cell.length_c   1.000
_cell.angle_alpha   90.00
_cell.angle_beta   90.00
_cell.angle_gamma   90.00
#
_symmetry.space_group_name_H-M   'P 1'
#
loop_
_entity.id
_entity.type
_entity.pdbx_description
1 polymer ?
#
loop_
_entity_poly.entity_id
_entity_poly.type
_entity_poly.pdbx_seq_one_letter_code
_entity_poly.pdbx_strand_id
1 'polypeptide(L)'
;NAVKNKKNYEVHFYLTLLVKIVITVSVMINSSNLIDQINHTKRVIESARQQNQWNLSILNTSVSPSEKVQKRLNEIIGSLPDRDVYNYTSPEILYQTTDVSKTQRTDFIDNYMEISYNVLEKVKVVDKNNKRLKPKDFTGKAVLLIPQKYEKDQERILKELGMEKTDIYFIKDRQVYQDMLSPGYYAIDPIIYAHKVKKQLWLPTGEILYSSKGASVLNEAIEQEKIDQSTLYLNTLKSENDVSVYNEQSRTLEAIFFVIMNISSYILCIVTITVIYLEFRKKEFGVYALYHRIPKKAILKFLCFNEVITLLSALMIEKEFLCFVLFEIVFCSLAIWKYFCRK
;
A
#
# COMPACT_ATOMS: atom_id res chain seq x y z
N ASN A 1 18.31 -35.80 -42.58
CA ASN A 1 17.27 -34.78 -42.31
C ASN A 1 16.40 -35.11 -41.08
N ALA A 2 15.94 -36.38 -40.88
CA ALA A 2 15.05 -36.73 -39.76
C ALA A 2 15.70 -36.57 -38.36
N VAL A 3 16.98 -36.91 -38.21
CA VAL A 3 17.75 -36.78 -36.96
C VAL A 3 17.99 -35.29 -36.62
N LYS A 4 18.29 -34.47 -37.61
CA LYS A 4 18.50 -33.02 -37.47
C LYS A 4 17.20 -32.32 -37.03
N ASN A 5 16.05 -32.69 -37.61
CA ASN A 5 14.77 -32.19 -37.21
C ASN A 5 14.40 -32.57 -35.75
N LYS A 6 14.68 -33.81 -35.34
CA LYS A 6 14.41 -34.28 -33.98
C LYS A 6 15.18 -33.43 -32.94
N LYS A 7 16.48 -33.19 -33.18
CA LYS A 7 17.33 -32.39 -32.29
C LYS A 7 16.83 -30.91 -32.17
N ASN A 8 16.36 -30.35 -33.28
CA ASN A 8 15.78 -28.98 -33.26
C ASN A 8 14.47 -28.91 -32.43
N TYR A 9 13.59 -29.90 -32.55
CA TYR A 9 12.36 -29.95 -31.72
C TYR A 9 12.66 -30.09 -30.23
N GLU A 10 13.62 -30.91 -29.85
CA GLU A 10 14.05 -31.04 -28.45
C GLU A 10 14.57 -29.69 -27.90
N VAL A 11 15.38 -28.98 -28.66
CA VAL A 11 15.90 -27.65 -28.27
C VAL A 11 14.74 -26.65 -28.10
N HIS A 12 13.83 -26.59 -29.06
CA HIS A 12 12.68 -25.69 -28.96
C HIS A 12 11.77 -26.04 -27.77
N PHE A 13 11.54 -27.32 -27.51
CA PHE A 13 10.74 -27.76 -26.37
C PHE A 13 11.36 -27.31 -25.04
N TYR A 14 12.67 -27.56 -24.83
CA TYR A 14 13.35 -27.13 -23.60
C TYR A 14 13.45 -25.62 -23.46
N LEU A 15 13.67 -24.90 -24.57
CA LEU A 15 13.67 -23.43 -24.55
C LEU A 15 12.29 -22.87 -24.15
N THR A 16 11.22 -23.39 -24.72
CA THR A 16 9.86 -22.98 -24.37
C THR A 16 9.51 -23.31 -22.93
N LEU A 17 10.02 -24.44 -22.41
CA LEU A 17 9.86 -24.81 -21.01
C LEU A 17 10.57 -23.83 -20.05
N LEU A 18 11.76 -23.37 -20.45
CA LEU A 18 12.52 -22.35 -19.70
C LEU A 18 11.74 -21.01 -19.67
N VAL A 19 11.21 -20.60 -20.82
CA VAL A 19 10.35 -19.41 -20.91
C VAL A 19 9.10 -19.56 -20.03
N LYS A 20 8.51 -20.76 -19.98
CA LYS A 20 7.38 -21.07 -19.10
C LYS A 20 7.71 -20.81 -17.63
N ILE A 21 8.87 -21.21 -17.15
CA ILE A 21 9.28 -20.98 -15.75
C ILE A 21 9.21 -19.48 -15.44
N VAL A 22 9.84 -18.66 -16.28
CA VAL A 22 9.87 -17.20 -16.08
C VAL A 22 8.47 -16.61 -16.09
N ILE A 23 7.63 -16.97 -17.06
CA ILE A 23 6.27 -16.47 -17.18
C ILE A 23 5.43 -16.92 -15.98
N THR A 24 5.51 -18.18 -15.56
CA THR A 24 4.75 -18.71 -14.41
C THR A 24 5.07 -17.96 -13.12
N VAL A 25 6.36 -17.77 -12.83
CA VAL A 25 6.80 -17.00 -11.66
C VAL A 25 6.32 -15.55 -11.75
N SER A 26 6.43 -14.92 -12.93
CA SER A 26 5.97 -13.55 -13.17
C SER A 26 4.46 -13.40 -12.93
N VAL A 27 3.65 -14.33 -13.46
CA VAL A 27 2.18 -14.32 -13.23
C VAL A 27 1.86 -14.39 -11.76
N MET A 28 2.49 -15.30 -11.02
CA MET A 28 2.20 -15.50 -9.60
C MET A 28 2.60 -14.29 -8.76
N ILE A 29 3.80 -13.74 -8.97
CA ILE A 29 4.26 -12.54 -8.26
C ILE A 29 3.34 -11.34 -8.55
N ASN A 30 3.03 -11.10 -9.83
CA ASN A 30 2.19 -9.96 -10.20
C ASN A 30 0.73 -10.13 -9.72
N SER A 31 0.23 -11.36 -9.64
CA SER A 31 -1.09 -11.63 -9.08
C SER A 31 -1.14 -11.38 -7.57
N SER A 32 -0.09 -11.78 -6.82
CA SER A 32 0.03 -11.47 -5.39
C SER A 32 0.09 -9.97 -5.16
N ASN A 33 0.96 -9.27 -5.90
CA ASN A 33 1.08 -7.82 -5.83
C ASN A 33 -0.25 -7.10 -6.16
N LEU A 34 -1.03 -7.62 -7.11
CA LEU A 34 -2.35 -7.06 -7.43
C LEU A 34 -3.33 -7.19 -6.27
N ILE A 35 -3.34 -8.33 -5.58
CA ILE A 35 -4.18 -8.53 -4.40
C ILE A 35 -3.84 -7.51 -3.31
N ASP A 36 -2.55 -7.33 -3.04
CA ASP A 36 -2.08 -6.35 -2.07
C ASP A 36 -2.44 -4.92 -2.48
N GLN A 37 -2.29 -4.57 -3.76
CA GLN A 37 -2.66 -3.27 -4.31
C GLN A 37 -4.17 -3.01 -4.19
N ILE A 38 -5.02 -3.99 -4.50
CA ILE A 38 -6.48 -3.88 -4.33
C ILE A 38 -6.84 -3.63 -2.86
N ASN A 39 -6.21 -4.37 -1.95
CA ASN A 39 -6.45 -4.22 -0.53
C ASN A 39 -5.96 -2.87 -0.01
N HIS A 40 -4.83 -2.37 -0.52
CA HIS A 40 -4.34 -1.03 -0.19
C HIS A 40 -5.31 0.05 -0.70
N THR A 41 -5.72 -0.01 -1.96
CA THR A 41 -6.66 0.95 -2.55
C THR A 41 -7.99 1.00 -1.80
N LYS A 42 -8.53 -0.14 -1.35
CA LYS A 42 -9.73 -0.16 -0.48
C LYS A 42 -9.49 0.62 0.82
N ARG A 43 -8.35 0.40 1.50
CA ARG A 43 -8.00 1.13 2.72
C ARG A 43 -7.87 2.63 2.47
N VAL A 44 -7.25 3.03 1.34
CA VAL A 44 -7.14 4.45 0.96
C VAL A 44 -8.52 5.09 0.79
N ILE A 45 -9.44 4.42 0.09
CA ILE A 45 -10.81 4.91 -0.10
C ILE A 45 -11.55 5.04 1.22
N GLU A 46 -11.47 4.04 2.10
CA GLU A 46 -12.13 4.07 3.41
C GLU A 46 -11.54 5.16 4.31
N SER A 47 -10.22 5.29 4.34
CA SER A 47 -9.51 6.32 5.08
C SER A 47 -9.87 7.72 4.59
N ALA A 48 -9.85 7.94 3.29
CA ALA A 48 -10.23 9.22 2.68
C ALA A 48 -11.66 9.61 3.04
N ARG A 49 -12.60 8.63 3.03
CA ARG A 49 -13.99 8.87 3.44
C ARG A 49 -14.10 9.33 4.89
N GLN A 50 -13.33 8.75 5.80
CA GLN A 50 -13.32 9.15 7.21
C GLN A 50 -12.72 10.55 7.39
N GLN A 51 -11.57 10.81 6.75
CA GLN A 51 -10.89 12.11 6.81
C GLN A 51 -11.77 13.25 6.22
N ASN A 52 -12.48 12.97 5.14
CA ASN A 52 -13.39 13.96 4.53
C ASN A 52 -14.50 14.42 5.48
N GLN A 53 -14.92 13.59 6.45
CA GLN A 53 -15.89 13.97 7.49
C GLN A 53 -15.33 14.99 8.49
N TRP A 54 -14.01 15.15 8.56
CA TRP A 54 -13.41 16.13 9.49
C TRP A 54 -13.53 17.57 9.00
N ASN A 55 -13.80 17.78 7.71
CA ASN A 55 -13.96 19.10 7.08
C ASN A 55 -12.77 20.02 7.38
N LEU A 56 -11.57 19.51 7.21
CA LEU A 56 -10.33 20.24 7.40
C LEU A 56 -9.77 20.75 6.08
N SER A 57 -8.99 21.81 6.14
CA SER A 57 -8.22 22.37 5.04
C SER A 57 -6.75 22.48 5.43
N ILE A 58 -5.88 22.38 4.45
CA ILE A 58 -4.43 22.51 4.60
C ILE A 58 -3.95 23.72 3.81
N LEU A 59 -3.01 24.47 4.38
CA LEU A 59 -2.36 25.57 3.69
C LEU A 59 -1.10 25.03 2.99
N ASN A 60 -1.14 25.04 1.67
CA ASN A 60 -0.02 24.62 0.83
C ASN A 60 0.77 25.82 0.33
N THR A 61 2.09 25.68 0.24
CA THR A 61 2.97 26.69 -0.32
C THR A 61 3.81 26.04 -1.43
N SER A 62 3.78 26.61 -2.62
CA SER A 62 4.66 26.16 -3.73
C SER A 62 6.06 26.75 -3.64
N VAL A 63 6.18 27.91 -2.99
CA VAL A 63 7.46 28.62 -2.75
C VAL A 63 7.39 29.20 -1.35
N SER A 64 8.52 29.26 -0.66
CA SER A 64 8.60 29.91 0.67
C SER A 64 8.12 31.36 0.56
N PRO A 65 7.08 31.73 1.28
CA PRO A 65 6.55 33.09 1.23
C PRO A 65 7.59 34.09 1.74
N SER A 66 7.55 35.33 1.23
CA SER A 66 8.41 36.38 1.74
C SER A 66 8.20 36.62 3.24
N GLU A 67 9.21 37.10 3.93
CA GLU A 67 9.16 37.33 5.39
C GLU A 67 7.95 38.23 5.77
N LYS A 68 7.65 39.24 4.96
CA LYS A 68 6.48 40.11 5.15
C LYS A 68 5.16 39.35 5.08
N VAL A 69 5.01 38.47 4.10
CA VAL A 69 3.83 37.62 3.92
C VAL A 69 3.70 36.63 5.09
N GLN A 70 4.81 36.00 5.46
CA GLN A 70 4.84 35.07 6.57
C GLN A 70 4.45 35.72 7.91
N LYS A 71 4.96 36.93 8.17
CA LYS A 71 4.58 37.68 9.37
C LYS A 71 3.09 37.98 9.40
N ARG A 72 2.53 38.42 8.26
CA ARG A 72 1.10 38.75 8.16
C ARG A 72 0.22 37.51 8.33
N LEU A 73 0.59 36.38 7.71
CA LEU A 73 -0.10 35.12 7.92
C LEU A 73 -0.07 34.66 9.37
N ASN A 74 1.06 34.80 10.05
CA ASN A 74 1.19 34.49 11.46
C ASN A 74 0.28 35.37 12.35
N GLU A 75 0.11 36.64 12.02
CA GLU A 75 -0.83 37.53 12.71
C GLU A 75 -2.27 37.04 12.54
N ILE A 76 -2.67 36.69 11.31
CA ILE A 76 -4.01 36.18 10.98
C ILE A 76 -4.24 34.83 11.70
N ILE A 77 -3.32 33.88 11.57
CA ILE A 77 -3.43 32.56 12.23
C ILE A 77 -3.47 32.74 13.74
N GLY A 78 -2.66 33.68 14.26
CA GLY A 78 -2.65 34.05 15.69
C GLY A 78 -4.02 34.52 16.20
N SER A 79 -4.81 35.18 15.38
CA SER A 79 -6.13 35.65 15.71
C SER A 79 -7.24 34.60 15.66
N LEU A 80 -7.01 33.45 14.98
CA LEU A 80 -7.99 32.38 14.90
C LEU A 80 -8.24 31.73 16.26
N PRO A 81 -9.46 31.25 16.55
CA PRO A 81 -9.75 30.48 17.75
C PRO A 81 -8.95 29.15 17.72
N ASP A 82 -8.51 28.67 18.90
CA ASP A 82 -7.74 27.41 19.01
C ASP A 82 -8.49 26.20 18.43
N ARG A 83 -9.81 26.19 18.50
CA ARG A 83 -10.67 25.13 17.95
C ARG A 83 -10.65 25.05 16.42
N ASP A 84 -10.18 26.09 15.74
CA ASP A 84 -10.17 26.22 14.28
C ASP A 84 -8.80 25.96 13.68
N VAL A 85 -7.79 25.70 14.51
CA VAL A 85 -6.41 25.43 14.12
C VAL A 85 -5.93 24.10 14.71
N TYR A 86 -5.38 23.20 13.89
CA TYR A 86 -4.89 21.90 14.28
C TYR A 86 -3.42 21.75 13.86
N ASN A 87 -2.55 21.43 14.80
CA ASN A 87 -1.16 21.09 14.48
C ASN A 87 -1.06 19.56 14.36
N TYR A 88 -0.45 19.10 13.30
CA TYR A 88 -0.25 17.68 13.05
C TYR A 88 1.06 17.45 12.32
N THR A 89 1.87 16.53 12.81
CA THR A 89 3.08 16.06 12.15
C THR A 89 3.02 14.55 12.11
N SER A 90 3.08 13.99 10.90
CA SER A 90 3.12 12.54 10.71
C SER A 90 4.44 11.96 11.22
N PRO A 91 4.47 10.72 11.72
CA PRO A 91 5.71 9.98 11.90
C PRO A 91 6.44 9.81 10.55
N GLU A 92 7.76 9.68 10.58
CA GLU A 92 8.54 9.39 9.37
C GLU A 92 8.19 8.02 8.79
N ILE A 93 7.92 7.05 9.68
CA ILE A 93 7.53 5.71 9.26
C ILE A 93 6.02 5.52 9.38
N LEU A 94 5.39 5.34 8.23
CA LEU A 94 3.98 5.01 8.09
C LEU A 94 3.81 3.63 7.45
N TYR A 95 2.84 2.89 7.91
CA TYR A 95 2.56 1.53 7.46
C TYR A 95 1.30 1.47 6.60
N GLN A 96 1.34 0.67 5.54
CA GLN A 96 0.17 0.37 4.71
C GLN A 96 -0.72 -0.74 5.29
N THR A 97 -0.42 -1.19 6.50
CA THR A 97 -1.15 -2.26 7.19
C THR A 97 -1.57 -1.82 8.58
N THR A 98 -2.68 -2.36 9.05
CA THR A 98 -3.12 -2.24 10.45
C THR A 98 -2.66 -3.44 11.30
N ASP A 99 -1.95 -4.39 10.72
CA ASP A 99 -1.45 -5.57 11.41
C ASP A 99 -0.16 -5.25 12.15
N VAL A 100 -0.28 -5.06 13.45
CA VAL A 100 0.85 -4.74 14.37
C VAL A 100 1.94 -5.81 14.34
N SER A 101 1.62 -7.06 14.00
CA SER A 101 2.60 -8.15 13.95
C SER A 101 3.59 -8.03 12.78
N LYS A 102 3.21 -7.27 11.74
CA LYS A 102 4.03 -7.05 10.53
C LYS A 102 4.93 -5.82 10.63
N THR A 103 4.91 -5.11 11.77
CA THR A 103 5.73 -3.91 11.95
C THR A 103 7.12 -4.27 12.39
N GLN A 104 8.11 -3.66 11.77
CA GLN A 104 9.50 -3.74 12.21
C GLN A 104 9.71 -2.86 13.44
N ARG A 105 10.71 -3.21 14.25
CA ARG A 105 11.13 -2.38 15.37
C ARG A 105 11.81 -1.13 14.80
N THR A 106 11.21 0.03 15.02
CA THR A 106 11.72 1.33 14.55
C THR A 106 12.37 2.09 15.68
N ASP A 107 13.25 3.02 15.37
CA ASP A 107 13.77 3.96 16.33
C ASP A 107 12.65 4.89 16.83
N PHE A 108 12.77 5.39 18.03
CA PHE A 108 11.72 6.21 18.65
C PHE A 108 11.47 7.51 17.90
N ILE A 109 12.53 8.09 17.30
CA ILE A 109 12.44 9.33 16.51
C ILE A 109 11.60 9.13 15.26
N ASP A 110 11.80 8.02 14.55
CA ASP A 110 11.10 7.73 13.30
C ASP A 110 9.60 7.44 13.52
N ASN A 111 9.25 7.00 14.75
CA ASN A 111 7.86 6.72 15.14
C ASN A 111 7.29 7.79 16.07
N TYR A 112 7.76 9.02 15.95
CA TYR A 112 7.32 10.18 16.71
C TYR A 112 6.33 11.01 15.90
N MET A 113 5.24 11.43 16.55
CA MET A 113 4.28 12.36 15.98
C MET A 113 3.99 13.53 16.93
N GLU A 114 3.76 14.70 16.38
CA GLU A 114 3.39 15.88 17.13
C GLU A 114 1.95 16.30 16.80
N ILE A 115 1.13 16.54 17.84
CA ILE A 115 -0.28 16.92 17.65
C ILE A 115 -0.67 18.01 18.64
N SER A 116 -1.59 18.88 18.22
CA SER A 116 -2.29 19.73 19.19
C SER A 116 -3.41 18.94 19.89
N TYR A 117 -3.76 19.36 21.12
CA TYR A 117 -4.75 18.64 21.93
C TYR A 117 -6.11 18.43 21.25
N ASN A 118 -6.56 19.38 20.42
CA ASN A 118 -7.82 19.26 19.70
C ASN A 118 -7.81 18.18 18.63
N VAL A 119 -6.64 17.72 18.16
CA VAL A 119 -6.50 16.55 17.28
C VAL A 119 -6.99 15.27 17.97
N LEU A 120 -6.89 15.17 19.32
CA LEU A 120 -7.42 14.04 20.09
C LEU A 120 -8.95 13.85 19.93
N GLU A 121 -9.67 14.85 19.44
CA GLU A 121 -11.08 14.71 19.08
C GLU A 121 -11.26 13.92 17.78
N LYS A 122 -10.29 13.98 16.88
CA LYS A 122 -10.27 13.30 15.59
C LYS A 122 -9.61 11.93 15.69
N VAL A 123 -8.45 11.89 16.35
CA VAL A 123 -7.66 10.67 16.54
C VAL A 123 -8.01 10.04 17.90
N LYS A 124 -8.42 8.77 17.88
CA LYS A 124 -8.83 8.05 19.10
C LYS A 124 -7.62 7.48 19.83
N VAL A 125 -7.04 8.24 20.76
CA VAL A 125 -5.98 7.77 21.67
C VAL A 125 -6.61 7.18 22.93
N VAL A 126 -6.13 6.02 23.37
CA VAL A 126 -6.66 5.29 24.52
C VAL A 126 -5.54 5.11 25.56
N ASP A 127 -5.81 5.43 26.81
CA ASP A 127 -4.88 5.24 27.92
C ASP A 127 -4.72 3.74 28.28
N LYS A 128 -3.79 3.45 29.21
CA LYS A 128 -3.56 2.11 29.72
C LYS A 128 -4.78 1.43 30.33
N ASN A 129 -5.79 2.22 30.75
CA ASN A 129 -7.05 1.73 31.35
C ASN A 129 -8.20 1.64 30.34
N ASN A 130 -7.93 1.68 29.03
CA ASN A 130 -8.92 1.72 27.94
C ASN A 130 -9.83 2.96 27.93
N LYS A 131 -9.47 4.04 28.63
CA LYS A 131 -10.20 5.30 28.58
C LYS A 131 -9.71 6.13 27.39
N ARG A 132 -10.63 6.63 26.57
CA ARG A 132 -10.30 7.57 25.49
C ARG A 132 -9.82 8.90 26.07
N LEU A 133 -8.66 9.33 25.67
CA LEU A 133 -8.09 10.63 26.00
C LEU A 133 -8.80 11.75 25.22
N LYS A 134 -9.03 12.86 25.90
CA LYS A 134 -9.71 14.05 25.34
C LYS A 134 -8.89 15.29 25.67
N PRO A 135 -9.02 16.38 24.90
CA PRO A 135 -8.32 17.65 25.18
C PRO A 135 -8.43 18.11 26.63
N LYS A 136 -9.59 17.95 27.25
CA LYS A 136 -9.87 18.35 28.63
C LYS A 136 -9.14 17.53 29.70
N ASP A 137 -8.62 16.38 29.36
CA ASP A 137 -7.85 15.54 30.29
C ASP A 137 -6.44 16.13 30.52
N PHE A 138 -6.03 17.13 29.71
CA PHE A 138 -4.73 17.78 29.78
C PHE A 138 -4.88 19.27 30.07
N THR A 139 -4.53 19.68 31.28
CA THR A 139 -4.53 21.06 31.73
C THR A 139 -3.16 21.72 31.65
N GLY A 140 -2.12 20.94 31.39
CA GLY A 140 -0.73 21.35 31.36
C GLY A 140 -0.27 22.03 30.07
N LYS A 141 1.04 22.21 29.95
CA LYS A 141 1.68 22.84 28.77
C LYS A 141 1.78 21.89 27.61
N ALA A 142 2.33 20.72 27.83
CA ALA A 142 2.50 19.67 26.85
C ALA A 142 2.70 18.33 27.57
N VAL A 143 2.40 17.23 26.91
CA VAL A 143 2.54 15.88 27.44
C VAL A 143 3.08 14.95 26.39
N LEU A 144 3.94 14.02 26.80
CA LEU A 144 4.44 12.95 25.96
C LEU A 144 3.64 11.68 26.25
N LEU A 145 2.88 11.21 25.24
CA LEU A 145 2.10 9.98 25.33
C LEU A 145 2.96 8.83 24.81
N ILE A 146 3.30 7.90 25.68
CA ILE A 146 4.23 6.79 25.38
C ILE A 146 3.47 5.47 25.48
N PRO A 147 3.51 4.57 24.46
CA PRO A 147 3.01 3.22 24.58
C PRO A 147 3.62 2.48 25.76
N GLN A 148 2.81 1.74 26.53
CA GLN A 148 3.22 1.10 27.78
C GLN A 148 4.42 0.15 27.59
N LYS A 149 4.55 -0.50 26.44
CA LYS A 149 5.70 -1.35 26.12
C LYS A 149 7.06 -0.64 26.20
N TYR A 150 7.08 0.69 26.09
CA TYR A 150 8.29 1.52 26.17
C TYR A 150 8.51 2.15 27.55
N GLU A 151 7.77 1.75 28.58
CA GLU A 151 7.89 2.31 29.94
C GLU A 151 9.32 2.23 30.47
N LYS A 152 10.05 1.16 30.16
CA LYS A 152 11.46 0.98 30.57
C LYS A 152 12.44 1.86 29.82
N ASP A 153 12.07 2.33 28.65
CA ASP A 153 12.88 3.16 27.77
C ASP A 153 12.58 4.66 27.92
N GLN A 154 11.72 5.06 28.84
CA GLN A 154 11.23 6.44 28.99
C GLN A 154 12.33 7.49 29.08
N GLU A 155 13.37 7.25 29.87
CA GLU A 155 14.50 8.19 30.05
C GLU A 155 15.29 8.36 28.74
N ARG A 156 15.49 7.25 28.02
CA ARG A 156 16.13 7.26 26.71
C ARG A 156 15.30 8.03 25.69
N ILE A 157 13.99 7.81 25.65
CA ILE A 157 13.06 8.52 24.76
C ILE A 157 13.11 10.03 25.03
N LEU A 158 13.00 10.44 26.28
CA LEU A 158 13.06 11.85 26.66
C LEU A 158 14.37 12.52 26.23
N LYS A 159 15.48 11.82 26.38
CA LYS A 159 16.82 12.31 26.01
C LYS A 159 16.96 12.41 24.50
N GLU A 160 16.54 11.37 23.74
CA GLU A 160 16.61 11.35 22.27
C GLU A 160 15.74 12.45 21.63
N LEU A 161 14.57 12.72 22.23
CA LEU A 161 13.67 13.78 21.76
C LEU A 161 13.99 15.18 22.33
N GLY A 162 14.96 15.31 23.24
CA GLY A 162 15.26 16.58 23.88
C GLY A 162 14.14 17.12 24.79
N MET A 163 13.32 16.24 25.37
CA MET A 163 12.06 16.56 26.08
C MET A 163 12.12 16.22 27.59
N GLU A 164 13.27 16.32 28.23
CA GLU A 164 13.52 15.88 29.60
C GLU A 164 12.61 16.53 30.67
N LYS A 165 11.99 17.68 30.34
CA LYS A 165 11.08 18.41 31.23
C LYS A 165 9.60 18.23 30.91
N THR A 166 9.27 17.27 30.04
CA THR A 166 7.88 17.05 29.58
C THR A 166 7.23 15.98 30.44
N ASP A 167 5.99 16.23 30.84
CA ASP A 167 5.18 15.24 31.57
C ASP A 167 4.90 14.03 30.70
N ILE A 168 5.01 12.82 31.28
CA ILE A 168 4.76 11.56 30.59
C ILE A 168 3.39 11.01 30.98
N TYR A 169 2.70 10.48 29.97
CA TYR A 169 1.46 9.75 30.15
C TYR A 169 1.50 8.46 29.35
N PHE A 170 1.30 7.31 30.02
CA PHE A 170 1.34 6.03 29.34
C PHE A 170 0.01 5.69 28.68
N ILE A 171 0.10 5.32 27.39
CA ILE A 171 -1.04 4.89 26.57
C ILE A 171 -0.98 3.38 26.34
N LYS A 172 -2.12 2.81 25.96
CA LYS A 172 -2.24 1.39 25.65
C LYS A 172 -1.35 1.01 24.46
N ASP A 173 -0.81 -0.20 24.49
CA ASP A 173 -0.08 -0.79 23.36
C ASP A 173 -0.99 -1.22 22.22
N ARG A 174 -0.40 -1.47 21.08
CA ARG A 174 -1.05 -1.93 19.84
C ARG A 174 -2.14 -1.00 19.32
N GLN A 175 -1.93 0.29 19.52
CA GLN A 175 -2.81 1.30 18.94
C GLN A 175 -2.36 1.62 17.52
N VAL A 176 -3.35 1.70 16.63
CA VAL A 176 -3.16 2.03 15.22
C VAL A 176 -3.89 3.33 14.95
N TYR A 177 -3.16 4.31 14.46
CA TYR A 177 -3.71 5.63 14.13
C TYR A 177 -3.64 5.83 12.63
N GLN A 178 -4.76 6.17 12.04
CA GLN A 178 -4.79 6.60 10.66
C GLN A 178 -4.03 7.92 10.53
N ASP A 179 -3.10 8.02 9.60
CA ASP A 179 -2.42 9.27 9.30
C ASP A 179 -3.43 10.31 8.77
N MET A 180 -3.31 11.56 9.22
CA MET A 180 -4.28 12.60 8.86
C MET A 180 -4.07 13.16 7.45
N LEU A 181 -2.87 13.01 6.92
CA LEU A 181 -2.44 13.61 5.66
C LEU A 181 -2.34 12.59 4.53
N SER A 182 -2.14 11.32 4.87
CA SER A 182 -1.90 10.24 3.92
C SER A 182 -2.96 9.15 4.08
N PRO A 183 -4.06 9.17 3.33
CA PRO A 183 -5.12 8.16 3.46
C PRO A 183 -4.58 6.77 3.13
N GLY A 184 -5.00 5.77 3.93
CA GLY A 184 -4.53 4.38 3.79
C GLY A 184 -3.19 4.07 4.44
N TYR A 185 -2.57 5.07 5.08
CA TYR A 185 -1.36 4.90 5.87
C TYR A 185 -1.65 5.06 7.36
N TYR A 186 -0.87 4.36 8.19
CA TYR A 186 -1.12 4.24 9.62
C TYR A 186 0.17 4.39 10.42
N ALA A 187 0.10 5.14 11.51
CA ALA A 187 1.09 5.10 12.58
C ALA A 187 0.75 3.99 13.56
N ILE A 188 1.70 3.14 13.90
CA ILE A 188 1.50 2.02 14.81
C ILE A 188 2.33 2.23 16.07
N ASP A 189 1.66 2.31 17.21
CA ASP A 189 2.28 2.59 18.51
C ASP A 189 3.23 3.80 18.48
N PRO A 190 2.85 4.96 17.91
CA PRO A 190 3.73 6.11 17.89
C PRO A 190 3.91 6.70 19.27
N ILE A 191 5.05 7.35 19.48
CA ILE A 191 5.26 8.28 20.58
C ILE A 191 4.63 9.61 20.19
N ILE A 192 3.68 10.11 20.98
CA ILE A 192 2.87 11.26 20.62
C ILE A 192 3.21 12.43 21.56
N TYR A 193 3.72 13.52 20.99
CA TYR A 193 3.85 14.77 21.70
C TYR A 193 2.58 15.61 21.53
N ALA A 194 1.76 15.67 22.56
CA ALA A 194 0.52 16.42 22.55
C ALA A 194 0.69 17.76 23.29
N HIS A 195 0.28 18.86 22.66
CA HIS A 195 0.48 20.21 23.18
C HIS A 195 -0.70 21.13 22.87
N LYS A 196 -0.70 22.35 23.44
CA LYS A 196 -1.62 23.42 23.06
C LYS A 196 -1.39 23.83 21.60
N VAL A 197 -2.43 24.31 20.96
CA VAL A 197 -2.34 24.81 19.58
C VAL A 197 -1.22 25.85 19.45
N LYS A 198 -0.30 25.60 18.53
CA LYS A 198 0.71 26.56 18.09
C LYS A 198 0.19 27.28 16.85
N LYS A 199 0.08 28.60 16.94
CA LYS A 199 -0.47 29.46 15.87
C LYS A 199 0.63 30.19 15.10
N GLN A 200 1.76 29.56 14.92
CA GLN A 200 2.87 30.13 14.22
C GLN A 200 3.25 29.21 13.06
N LEU A 201 3.27 29.75 11.85
CA LEU A 201 3.78 29.06 10.66
C LEU A 201 5.28 28.84 10.82
N TRP A 202 5.65 27.63 11.15
CA TRP A 202 7.03 27.17 11.07
C TRP A 202 7.11 26.25 9.84
N LEU A 203 7.57 26.80 8.73
CA LEU A 203 8.02 25.98 7.62
C LEU A 203 9.46 25.52 7.94
N PRO A 204 9.75 24.20 7.98
CA PRO A 204 9.15 23.06 7.29
C PRO A 204 8.69 21.90 8.20
N THR A 205 8.43 22.09 9.46
CA THR A 205 8.29 20.98 10.44
C THR A 205 6.89 20.82 10.99
N GLY A 206 5.96 20.43 10.17
CA GLY A 206 4.62 20.11 10.61
C GLY A 206 3.56 20.93 9.87
N GLU A 207 2.42 20.31 9.63
CA GLU A 207 1.35 20.91 8.89
C GLU A 207 0.30 21.50 9.83
N ILE A 208 -0.18 22.68 9.48
CA ILE A 208 -1.29 23.31 10.17
C ILE A 208 -2.55 23.07 9.35
N LEU A 209 -3.49 22.38 9.97
CA LEU A 209 -4.81 22.15 9.41
C LEU A 209 -5.80 23.13 10.01
N TYR A 210 -6.80 23.52 9.24
CA TYR A 210 -7.79 24.51 9.61
C TYR A 210 -9.18 23.92 9.51
N SER A 211 -10.07 24.27 10.45
CA SER A 211 -11.51 24.03 10.28
C SER A 211 -12.03 24.78 9.06
N SER A 212 -13.21 24.43 8.56
CA SER A 212 -13.83 25.17 7.46
C SER A 212 -13.99 26.67 7.77
N LYS A 213 -14.24 27.05 9.04
CA LYS A 213 -14.32 28.45 9.47
C LYS A 213 -12.96 29.11 9.46
N GLY A 214 -11.94 28.45 10.02
CA GLY A 214 -10.57 28.97 10.01
C GLY A 214 -10.04 29.13 8.58
N ALA A 215 -10.33 28.17 7.73
CA ALA A 215 -9.97 28.22 6.31
C ALA A 215 -10.66 29.38 5.56
N SER A 216 -11.95 29.67 5.82
CA SER A 216 -12.64 30.78 5.22
C SER A 216 -11.99 32.11 5.61
N VAL A 217 -11.72 32.33 6.90
CA VAL A 217 -11.06 33.54 7.37
C VAL A 217 -9.65 33.70 6.75
N LEU A 218 -8.93 32.63 6.68
CA LEU A 218 -7.58 32.65 6.10
C LEU A 218 -7.62 32.93 4.60
N ASN A 219 -8.57 32.34 3.87
CA ASN A 219 -8.72 32.54 2.42
C ASN A 219 -9.14 34.04 2.13
N GLU A 220 -10.08 34.56 2.87
CA GLU A 220 -10.46 35.99 2.76
C GLU A 220 -9.25 36.92 3.00
N ALA A 221 -8.39 36.58 3.97
CA ALA A 221 -7.20 37.35 4.24
C ALA A 221 -6.16 37.25 3.14
N ILE A 222 -5.97 36.06 2.56
CA ILE A 222 -5.06 35.83 1.41
C ILE A 222 -5.54 36.70 0.21
N GLU A 223 -6.82 36.74 -0.05
CA GLU A 223 -7.43 37.57 -1.12
C GLU A 223 -7.28 39.05 -0.85
N GLN A 224 -7.57 39.53 0.37
CA GLN A 224 -7.44 40.94 0.74
C GLN A 224 -6.00 41.46 0.64
N GLU A 225 -5.03 40.65 1.05
CA GLU A 225 -3.60 40.97 0.98
C GLU A 225 -3.04 40.80 -0.44
N LYS A 226 -3.85 40.39 -1.42
CA LYS A 226 -3.44 40.12 -2.80
C LYS A 226 -2.23 39.19 -2.89
N ILE A 227 -2.16 38.19 -2.01
CA ILE A 227 -1.12 37.17 -2.06
C ILE A 227 -1.37 36.30 -3.27
N ASP A 228 -0.31 36.08 -4.06
CA ASP A 228 -0.43 35.27 -5.26
C ASP A 228 -0.82 33.83 -4.91
N GLN A 229 -2.01 33.44 -5.34
CA GLN A 229 -2.57 32.09 -5.11
C GLN A 229 -1.75 30.99 -5.80
N SER A 230 -0.87 31.32 -6.75
CA SER A 230 0.08 30.35 -7.30
C SER A 230 1.18 29.97 -6.31
N THR A 231 1.43 30.81 -5.31
CA THR A 231 2.48 30.60 -4.29
C THR A 231 1.91 30.12 -2.96
N LEU A 232 0.65 30.47 -2.65
CA LEU A 232 0.02 30.14 -1.38
C LEU A 232 -1.49 29.89 -1.61
N TYR A 233 -1.93 28.69 -1.32
CA TYR A 233 -3.34 28.29 -1.50
C TYR A 233 -3.82 27.33 -0.43
N LEU A 234 -5.11 27.40 -0.14
CA LEU A 234 -5.79 26.50 0.77
C LEU A 234 -6.49 25.40 -0.03
N ASN A 235 -6.11 24.16 0.24
CA ASN A 235 -6.81 22.99 -0.24
C ASN A 235 -7.66 22.38 0.86
N THR A 236 -8.84 21.89 0.50
CA THR A 236 -9.57 21.03 1.42
C THR A 236 -8.88 19.66 1.50
N LEU A 237 -8.86 19.08 2.67
CA LEU A 237 -8.35 17.73 2.86
C LEU A 237 -9.07 16.73 1.93
N LYS A 238 -10.34 17.01 1.63
CA LYS A 238 -11.11 16.25 0.65
C LYS A 238 -10.49 16.28 -0.74
N SER A 239 -10.06 17.46 -1.22
CA SER A 239 -9.44 17.59 -2.55
C SER A 239 -8.11 16.81 -2.63
N GLU A 240 -7.29 16.88 -1.58
CA GLU A 240 -6.03 16.10 -1.50
C GLU A 240 -6.32 14.60 -1.47
N ASN A 241 -7.31 14.19 -0.70
CA ASN A 241 -7.73 12.79 -0.63
C ASN A 241 -8.29 12.27 -1.95
N ASP A 242 -9.06 13.08 -2.68
CA ASP A 242 -9.61 12.70 -3.98
C ASP A 242 -8.48 12.45 -5.00
N VAL A 243 -7.41 13.25 -4.97
CA VAL A 243 -6.19 13.03 -5.78
C VAL A 243 -5.49 11.73 -5.37
N SER A 244 -5.34 11.49 -4.08
CA SER A 244 -4.72 10.27 -3.56
C SER A 244 -5.51 9.02 -3.96
N VAL A 245 -6.84 9.06 -3.83
CA VAL A 245 -7.74 7.97 -4.26
C VAL A 245 -7.62 7.72 -5.76
N TYR A 246 -7.62 8.78 -6.58
CA TYR A 246 -7.46 8.66 -8.02
C TYR A 246 -6.13 8.02 -8.40
N ASN A 247 -5.03 8.44 -7.79
CA ASN A 247 -3.72 7.89 -8.06
C ASN A 247 -3.64 6.40 -7.71
N GLU A 248 -4.20 5.98 -6.57
CA GLU A 248 -4.21 4.57 -6.17
C GLU A 248 -5.13 3.72 -7.04
N GLN A 249 -6.26 4.26 -7.50
CA GLN A 249 -7.12 3.58 -8.47
C GLN A 249 -6.40 3.40 -9.81
N SER A 250 -5.68 4.42 -10.30
CA SER A 250 -4.87 4.35 -11.52
C SER A 250 -3.81 3.26 -11.42
N ARG A 251 -3.06 3.21 -10.32
CA ARG A 251 -2.06 2.15 -10.07
C ARG A 251 -2.68 0.76 -10.05
N THR A 252 -3.88 0.63 -9.47
CA THR A 252 -4.60 -0.65 -9.45
C THR A 252 -5.02 -1.08 -10.87
N LEU A 253 -5.50 -0.15 -11.70
CA LEU A 253 -5.83 -0.43 -13.10
C LEU A 253 -4.60 -0.86 -13.91
N GLU A 254 -3.47 -0.20 -13.71
CA GLU A 254 -2.19 -0.60 -14.34
C GLU A 254 -1.78 -2.03 -13.91
N ALA A 255 -1.86 -2.34 -12.62
CA ALA A 255 -1.56 -3.67 -12.10
C ALA A 255 -2.50 -4.74 -12.69
N ILE A 256 -3.81 -4.47 -12.82
CA ILE A 256 -4.77 -5.34 -13.48
C ILE A 256 -4.36 -5.60 -14.93
N PHE A 257 -4.00 -4.55 -15.67
CA PHE A 257 -3.55 -4.67 -17.06
C PHE A 257 -2.33 -5.57 -17.19
N PHE A 258 -1.31 -5.37 -16.33
CA PHE A 258 -0.12 -6.21 -16.32
C PHE A 258 -0.43 -7.68 -16.00
N VAL A 259 -1.32 -7.96 -15.06
CA VAL A 259 -1.73 -9.33 -14.73
C VAL A 259 -2.45 -9.98 -15.91
N ILE A 260 -3.36 -9.28 -16.60
CA ILE A 260 -4.05 -9.78 -17.79
C ILE A 260 -3.04 -10.11 -18.90
N MET A 261 -2.05 -9.24 -19.16
CA MET A 261 -1.02 -9.48 -20.17
C MET A 261 -0.15 -10.71 -19.82
N ASN A 262 0.21 -10.86 -18.55
CA ASN A 262 0.98 -12.00 -18.07
C ASN A 262 0.19 -13.32 -18.18
N ILE A 263 -1.09 -13.33 -17.79
CA ILE A 263 -1.98 -14.50 -17.93
C ILE A 263 -2.14 -14.88 -19.41
N SER A 264 -2.31 -13.89 -20.29
CA SER A 264 -2.40 -14.14 -21.73
C SER A 264 -1.12 -14.78 -22.28
N SER A 265 0.04 -14.28 -21.87
CA SER A 265 1.36 -14.84 -22.22
C SER A 265 1.53 -16.26 -21.67
N TYR A 266 1.07 -16.52 -20.47
CA TYR A 266 1.08 -17.83 -19.85
C TYR A 266 0.23 -18.84 -20.62
N ILE A 267 -0.99 -18.48 -21.01
CA ILE A 267 -1.87 -19.32 -21.82
C ILE A 267 -1.21 -19.64 -23.18
N LEU A 268 -0.64 -18.63 -23.86
CA LEU A 268 0.07 -18.83 -25.12
C LEU A 268 1.26 -19.78 -24.96
N CYS A 269 1.99 -19.67 -23.86
CA CYS A 269 3.12 -20.55 -23.57
C CYS A 269 2.65 -22.02 -23.39
N ILE A 270 1.58 -22.26 -22.64
CA ILE A 270 1.00 -23.60 -22.46
C ILE A 270 0.54 -24.18 -23.79
N VAL A 271 -0.17 -23.39 -24.61
CA VAL A 271 -0.59 -23.82 -25.96
C VAL A 271 0.62 -24.21 -26.78
N THR A 272 1.65 -23.37 -26.81
CA THR A 272 2.87 -23.59 -27.60
C THR A 272 3.60 -24.87 -27.16
N ILE A 273 3.78 -25.07 -25.87
CA ILE A 273 4.42 -26.29 -25.33
C ILE A 273 3.61 -27.53 -25.73
N THR A 274 2.30 -27.48 -25.61
CA THR A 274 1.42 -28.60 -25.94
C THR A 274 1.49 -28.92 -27.44
N VAL A 275 1.46 -27.91 -28.30
CA VAL A 275 1.57 -28.10 -29.76
C VAL A 275 2.93 -28.67 -30.14
N ILE A 276 4.04 -28.13 -29.61
CA ILE A 276 5.39 -28.64 -29.85
C ILE A 276 5.48 -30.11 -29.41
N TYR A 277 4.95 -30.45 -28.24
CA TYR A 277 4.94 -31.82 -27.76
C TYR A 277 4.16 -32.77 -28.67
N LEU A 278 2.97 -32.37 -29.10
CA LEU A 278 2.12 -33.17 -30.02
C LEU A 278 2.81 -33.38 -31.37
N GLU A 279 3.40 -32.36 -31.96
CA GLU A 279 4.14 -32.48 -33.23
C GLU A 279 5.41 -33.34 -33.06
N PHE A 280 6.14 -33.23 -31.96
CA PHE A 280 7.32 -34.06 -31.68
C PHE A 280 6.97 -35.55 -31.57
N ARG A 281 5.79 -35.87 -30.98
CA ARG A 281 5.31 -37.24 -30.80
C ARG A 281 4.31 -37.69 -31.89
N LYS A 282 4.15 -36.93 -32.98
CA LYS A 282 3.13 -37.15 -34.02
C LYS A 282 3.14 -38.58 -34.60
N LYS A 283 4.35 -39.16 -34.84
CA LYS A 283 4.47 -40.50 -35.36
C LYS A 283 4.02 -41.54 -34.35
N GLU A 284 4.42 -41.38 -33.08
CA GLU A 284 4.04 -42.29 -31.99
C GLU A 284 2.52 -42.22 -31.77
N PHE A 285 1.97 -41.04 -31.71
CA PHE A 285 0.53 -40.83 -31.53
C PHE A 285 -0.29 -41.31 -32.73
N GLY A 286 0.26 -41.23 -33.94
CA GLY A 286 -0.33 -41.79 -35.13
C GLY A 286 -0.52 -43.31 -35.07
N VAL A 287 0.52 -44.03 -34.56
CA VAL A 287 0.44 -45.46 -34.35
C VAL A 287 -0.62 -45.83 -33.31
N TYR A 288 -0.66 -45.13 -32.18
CA TYR A 288 -1.68 -45.36 -31.13
C TYR A 288 -3.11 -45.08 -31.66
N ALA A 289 -3.29 -44.04 -32.47
CA ALA A 289 -4.58 -43.72 -33.09
C ALA A 289 -5.08 -44.82 -34.04
N LEU A 290 -4.18 -45.43 -34.83
CA LEU A 290 -4.50 -46.57 -35.71
C LEU A 290 -5.03 -47.78 -34.93
N TYR A 291 -4.58 -47.99 -33.70
CA TYR A 291 -5.04 -49.10 -32.85
C TYR A 291 -6.16 -48.65 -31.87
N HIS A 292 -6.76 -47.48 -32.04
CA HIS A 292 -7.74 -46.92 -31.11
C HIS A 292 -7.32 -46.90 -29.66
N ARG A 293 -6.00 -46.74 -29.39
CA ARG A 293 -5.44 -46.73 -28.05
C ARG A 293 -4.97 -45.34 -27.69
N ILE A 294 -5.23 -44.92 -26.46
CA ILE A 294 -4.73 -43.66 -25.92
C ILE A 294 -3.33 -43.90 -25.31
N PRO A 295 -2.29 -43.12 -25.68
CA PRO A 295 -0.94 -43.28 -25.15
C PRO A 295 -0.81 -42.74 -23.73
N LYS A 296 -1.53 -43.36 -22.78
CA LYS A 296 -1.64 -42.88 -21.37
C LYS A 296 -0.28 -42.58 -20.73
N LYS A 297 0.75 -43.45 -20.94
CA LYS A 297 2.08 -43.25 -20.38
C LYS A 297 2.78 -41.99 -20.91
N ALA A 298 2.65 -41.69 -22.20
CA ALA A 298 3.28 -40.54 -22.82
C ALA A 298 2.58 -39.24 -22.34
N ILE A 299 1.25 -39.27 -22.28
CA ILE A 299 0.46 -38.13 -21.77
C ILE A 299 0.77 -37.86 -20.30
N LEU A 300 0.78 -38.90 -19.46
CA LEU A 300 1.09 -38.77 -18.04
C LEU A 300 2.51 -38.20 -17.83
N LYS A 301 3.50 -38.70 -18.59
CA LYS A 301 4.87 -38.17 -18.52
C LYS A 301 4.95 -36.70 -18.91
N PHE A 302 4.21 -36.26 -19.92
CA PHE A 302 4.13 -34.85 -20.31
C PHE A 302 3.49 -33.99 -19.22
N LEU A 303 2.35 -34.42 -18.71
CA LEU A 303 1.65 -33.70 -17.64
C LEU A 303 2.54 -33.61 -16.41
N CYS A 304 3.10 -34.71 -15.91
CA CYS A 304 3.98 -34.66 -14.75
C CYS A 304 5.15 -33.71 -14.96
N PHE A 305 5.80 -33.72 -16.12
CA PHE A 305 6.96 -32.86 -16.38
C PHE A 305 6.57 -31.38 -16.52
N ASN A 306 5.41 -31.11 -17.14
CA ASN A 306 4.90 -29.76 -17.32
C ASN A 306 4.40 -29.16 -15.99
N GLU A 307 3.69 -29.95 -15.19
CA GLU A 307 3.06 -29.51 -13.96
C GLU A 307 4.03 -29.32 -12.77
N VAL A 308 5.15 -30.08 -12.75
CA VAL A 308 6.15 -29.95 -11.69
C VAL A 308 6.66 -28.51 -11.58
N ILE A 309 6.82 -27.82 -12.70
CA ILE A 309 7.30 -26.44 -12.73
C ILE A 309 6.26 -25.51 -12.07
N THR A 310 4.99 -25.61 -12.48
CA THR A 310 3.91 -24.78 -11.94
C THR A 310 3.66 -25.09 -10.47
N LEU A 311 3.73 -26.37 -10.09
CA LEU A 311 3.57 -26.82 -8.70
C LEU A 311 4.68 -26.26 -7.81
N LEU A 312 5.94 -26.37 -8.21
CA LEU A 312 7.06 -25.83 -7.45
C LEU A 312 6.98 -24.32 -7.32
N SER A 313 6.62 -23.61 -8.38
CA SER A 313 6.44 -22.16 -8.35
C SER A 313 5.30 -21.75 -7.40
N ALA A 314 4.17 -22.45 -7.42
CA ALA A 314 3.05 -22.21 -6.52
C ALA A 314 3.41 -22.47 -5.06
N LEU A 315 4.13 -23.54 -4.77
CA LEU A 315 4.56 -23.87 -3.41
C LEU A 315 5.59 -22.87 -2.84
N MET A 316 6.42 -22.28 -3.71
CA MET A 316 7.43 -21.31 -3.31
C MET A 316 6.86 -19.91 -3.06
N ILE A 317 5.80 -19.54 -3.76
CA ILE A 317 5.21 -18.19 -3.68
C ILE A 317 4.03 -18.20 -2.70
N GLU A 318 2.92 -18.80 -3.09
CA GLU A 318 1.72 -18.94 -2.25
C GLU A 318 0.91 -20.18 -2.65
N LYS A 319 0.40 -20.92 -1.66
CA LYS A 319 -0.38 -22.13 -1.89
C LYS A 319 -1.68 -21.89 -2.67
N GLU A 320 -2.20 -20.68 -2.65
CA GLU A 320 -3.42 -20.27 -3.36
C GLU A 320 -3.27 -20.39 -4.88
N PHE A 321 -2.04 -20.33 -5.40
CA PHE A 321 -1.76 -20.51 -6.82
C PHE A 321 -1.81 -21.97 -7.32
N LEU A 322 -2.11 -22.93 -6.46
CA LEU A 322 -2.36 -24.31 -6.88
C LEU A 322 -3.50 -24.45 -7.90
N CYS A 323 -4.40 -23.47 -7.97
CA CYS A 323 -5.43 -23.40 -9.00
C CYS A 323 -4.85 -23.37 -10.44
N PHE A 324 -3.66 -22.79 -10.65
CA PHE A 324 -2.99 -22.78 -11.94
C PHE A 324 -2.57 -24.19 -12.38
N VAL A 325 -2.14 -25.04 -11.45
CA VAL A 325 -1.81 -26.45 -11.71
C VAL A 325 -3.04 -27.19 -12.21
N LEU A 326 -4.19 -27.00 -11.54
CA LEU A 326 -5.45 -27.62 -11.95
C LEU A 326 -5.89 -27.13 -13.34
N PHE A 327 -5.76 -25.83 -13.59
CA PHE A 327 -6.08 -25.24 -14.90
C PHE A 327 -5.23 -25.86 -16.01
N GLU A 328 -3.90 -25.99 -15.82
CA GLU A 328 -3.01 -26.60 -16.80
C GLU A 328 -3.36 -28.06 -17.08
N ILE A 329 -3.60 -28.87 -16.04
CA ILE A 329 -3.97 -30.29 -16.18
C ILE A 329 -5.22 -30.41 -17.04
N VAL A 330 -6.25 -29.64 -16.75
CA VAL A 330 -7.51 -29.65 -17.51
C VAL A 330 -7.26 -29.21 -18.95
N PHE A 331 -6.57 -28.07 -19.13
CA PHE A 331 -6.34 -27.50 -20.46
C PHE A 331 -5.50 -28.45 -21.36
N CYS A 332 -4.36 -28.93 -20.85
CA CYS A 332 -3.50 -29.84 -21.59
C CYS A 332 -4.22 -31.17 -21.91
N SER A 333 -4.98 -31.70 -20.97
CA SER A 333 -5.77 -32.93 -21.16
C SER A 333 -6.82 -32.76 -22.26
N LEU A 334 -7.55 -31.65 -22.26
CA LEU A 334 -8.55 -31.31 -23.28
C LEU A 334 -7.91 -31.09 -24.66
N ALA A 335 -6.79 -30.40 -24.73
CA ALA A 335 -6.04 -30.17 -25.95
C ALA A 335 -5.57 -31.48 -26.60
N ILE A 336 -4.98 -32.37 -25.79
CA ILE A 336 -4.52 -33.68 -26.23
C ILE A 336 -5.72 -34.55 -26.66
N TRP A 337 -6.79 -34.57 -25.86
CA TRP A 337 -8.00 -35.34 -26.22
C TRP A 337 -8.60 -34.89 -27.53
N LYS A 338 -8.73 -33.57 -27.73
CA LYS A 338 -9.23 -32.99 -29.01
C LYS A 338 -8.36 -33.36 -30.21
N TYR A 339 -7.04 -33.47 -30.03
CA TYR A 339 -6.11 -33.90 -31.05
C TYR A 339 -6.38 -35.36 -31.50
N PHE A 340 -6.72 -36.25 -30.54
CA PHE A 340 -7.07 -37.64 -30.84
C PHE A 340 -8.44 -37.81 -31.46
N CYS A 341 -9.42 -37.01 -31.04
CA CYS A 341 -10.80 -37.10 -31.60
C CYS A 341 -10.93 -36.53 -33.01
N ARG A 342 -9.98 -35.72 -33.48
CA ARG A 342 -10.00 -35.16 -34.87
C ARG A 342 -9.29 -36.03 -35.90
N LYS A 343 -8.71 -37.13 -35.52
CA LYS A 343 -8.08 -38.13 -36.38
C LYS A 343 -8.84 -39.46 -36.33
#